data_7709a1ac075f7f778682e03cef51cb7a
#
_entry.id   7709a1ac075f7f778682e03cef51cb7a
#
_cell.length_a   1.000
_cell.length_b   1.000
_cell.length_c   1.000
_cell.angle_alpha   90.00
_cell.angle_beta   90.00
_cell.angle_gamma   90.00
#
_symmetry.space_group_name_H-M   'P 1'
#
loop_
_entity.id
_entity.type
_entity.pdbx_description
1 polymer ?
#
loop_
_entity_poly.entity_id
_entity_poly.type
_entity_poly.pdbx_seq_one_letter_code
_entity_poly.pdbx_strand_id
1 'polypeptide(L)'
;MVEDFIRNMNFTSAHDLQPNRTISAINGVIARSYPISMKYAKGRWLHFRQIVLEDASGWVLVNVWGKVATELLRGQKIHIKKPYCFYQNGALCLTLSIGSRLKICTQA
;
A
#
# COMPACT_ATOMS: atom_id res chain seq x y z
N MET A 1 -20.03 -11.38 11.55
CA MET A 1 -18.95 -12.28 11.92
C MET A 1 -17.69 -11.97 11.10
N VAL A 2 -16.54 -12.19 11.68
CA VAL A 2 -15.28 -11.87 11.05
C VAL A 2 -15.10 -12.60 9.71
N GLU A 3 -15.48 -13.87 9.66
CA GLU A 3 -15.35 -14.64 8.43
C GLU A 3 -16.22 -14.11 7.31
N ASP A 4 -17.42 -13.66 7.62
CA ASP A 4 -18.31 -13.09 6.61
C ASP A 4 -17.76 -11.75 6.11
N PHE A 5 -17.21 -10.96 7.01
CA PHE A 5 -16.57 -9.70 6.65
C PHE A 5 -15.40 -9.94 5.69
N ILE A 6 -14.53 -10.89 6.00
CA ILE A 6 -13.39 -11.22 5.13
C ILE A 6 -13.86 -11.73 3.78
N ARG A 7 -14.91 -12.56 3.78
CA ARG A 7 -15.45 -13.14 2.55
C ARG A 7 -16.02 -12.10 1.62
N ASN A 8 -16.56 -11.01 2.18
CA ASN A 8 -17.14 -9.93 1.39
C ASN A 8 -16.10 -8.94 0.87
N MET A 9 -14.86 -9.07 1.29
CA MET A 9 -13.78 -8.21 0.83
C MET A 9 -13.11 -8.83 -0.39
N ASN A 10 -13.03 -8.05 -1.45
CA ASN A 10 -12.42 -8.51 -2.70
C ASN A 10 -10.95 -8.11 -2.71
N PHE A 11 -10.09 -8.99 -2.19
CA PHE A 11 -8.66 -8.75 -2.17
C PHE A 11 -8.01 -9.19 -3.47
N THR A 12 -7.07 -8.37 -3.94
CA THR A 12 -6.24 -8.71 -5.08
C THR A 12 -4.87 -9.13 -4.55
N SER A 13 -4.32 -10.22 -5.06
CA SER A 13 -2.98 -10.63 -4.69
C SER A 13 -1.94 -9.84 -5.48
N ALA A 14 -0.71 -9.75 -4.93
CA ALA A 14 0.37 -9.02 -5.61
C ALA A 14 0.62 -9.57 -7.01
N HIS A 15 0.53 -10.89 -7.19
CA HIS A 15 0.73 -11.55 -8.47
C HIS A 15 -0.31 -11.14 -9.53
N ASP A 16 -1.52 -10.80 -9.09
CA ASP A 16 -2.64 -10.49 -10.00
C ASP A 16 -2.81 -9.00 -10.28
N LEU A 17 -1.91 -8.17 -9.78
CA LEU A 17 -1.99 -6.73 -10.02
C LEU A 17 -1.81 -6.41 -11.50
N GLN A 18 -2.61 -5.48 -11.99
CA GLN A 18 -2.52 -4.97 -13.36
C GLN A 18 -2.47 -3.45 -13.32
N PRO A 19 -1.68 -2.83 -14.21
CA PRO A 19 -1.48 -1.39 -14.17
C PRO A 19 -2.69 -0.60 -14.68
N ASN A 20 -2.65 0.70 -14.41
CA ASN A 20 -3.58 1.70 -14.91
C ASN A 20 -5.01 1.48 -14.41
N ARG A 21 -5.14 1.07 -13.15
CA ARG A 21 -6.45 0.86 -12.54
C ARG A 21 -6.39 0.96 -11.03
N THR A 22 -7.54 1.28 -10.45
CA THR A 22 -7.74 1.21 -9.02
C THR A 22 -8.02 -0.24 -8.62
N ILE A 23 -7.32 -0.71 -7.61
CA ILE A 23 -7.48 -2.06 -7.08
C ILE A 23 -8.48 -2.00 -5.92
N SER A 24 -9.33 -3.02 -5.76
CA SER A 24 -10.32 -3.03 -4.68
C SER A 24 -9.66 -3.01 -3.30
N ALA A 25 -8.75 -3.93 -3.06
CA ALA A 25 -8.03 -4.02 -1.80
C ALA A 25 -6.86 -4.97 -1.92
N ILE A 26 -5.83 -4.76 -1.10
CA ILE A 26 -4.70 -5.67 -1.01
C ILE A 26 -4.25 -5.73 0.45
N ASN A 27 -3.85 -6.92 0.89
CA ASN A 27 -3.26 -7.17 2.20
C ASN A 27 -1.83 -7.64 2.03
N GLY A 28 -1.02 -7.39 3.02
CA GLY A 28 0.31 -7.94 3.02
C GLY A 28 1.10 -7.53 4.25
N VAL A 29 2.34 -7.94 4.26
CA VAL A 29 3.32 -7.61 5.30
C VAL A 29 4.32 -6.66 4.69
N ILE A 30 4.72 -5.64 5.44
CA ILE A 30 5.78 -4.75 5.00
C ILE A 30 7.10 -5.51 5.09
N ALA A 31 7.64 -5.88 3.94
CA ALA A 31 8.91 -6.59 3.86
C ALA A 31 10.10 -5.63 3.99
N ARG A 32 9.92 -4.38 3.54
CA ARG A 32 10.93 -3.35 3.64
C ARG A 32 10.26 -1.98 3.71
N SER A 33 10.78 -1.12 4.57
CA SER A 33 10.34 0.27 4.69
C SER A 33 11.54 1.16 4.41
N TYR A 34 11.50 1.89 3.30
CA TYR A 34 12.59 2.79 2.93
C TYR A 34 12.57 4.05 3.79
N PRO A 35 13.69 4.78 3.88
CA PRO A 35 13.74 5.99 4.68
C PRO A 35 12.67 6.98 4.27
N ILE A 36 12.07 7.63 5.27
CA ILE A 36 11.09 8.68 5.02
C ILE A 36 11.77 9.92 4.45
N SER A 37 11.05 10.61 3.57
CA SER A 37 11.51 11.87 2.99
C SER A 37 10.37 12.85 2.96
N MET A 38 10.69 14.10 2.62
CA MET A 38 9.71 15.14 2.39
C MET A 38 9.69 15.45 0.90
N LYS A 39 8.49 15.51 0.33
CA LYS A 39 8.32 15.87 -1.08
C LYS A 39 7.29 16.95 -1.23
N TYR A 40 7.52 17.86 -2.16
CA TYR A 40 6.57 18.92 -2.47
C TYR A 40 5.55 18.40 -3.48
N ALA A 41 4.29 18.41 -3.10
CA ALA A 41 3.21 17.96 -3.97
C ALA A 41 1.92 18.68 -3.59
N LYS A 42 1.10 18.99 -4.58
CA LYS A 42 -0.20 19.62 -4.35
C LYS A 42 -0.10 20.91 -3.52
N GLY A 43 0.93 21.69 -3.78
CA GLY A 43 1.11 23.00 -3.14
C GLY A 43 1.66 22.95 -1.73
N ARG A 44 2.16 21.81 -1.24
CA ARG A 44 2.72 21.72 0.11
C ARG A 44 3.73 20.60 0.23
N TRP A 45 4.48 20.62 1.31
CA TRP A 45 5.43 19.57 1.66
C TRP A 45 4.70 18.45 2.39
N LEU A 46 4.92 17.22 1.92
CA LEU A 46 4.30 16.03 2.49
C LEU A 46 5.36 15.00 2.83
N HIS A 47 5.11 14.24 3.88
CA HIS A 47 5.90 13.04 4.14
C HIS A 47 5.67 12.04 3.01
N PHE A 48 6.74 11.35 2.62
CA PHE A 48 6.69 10.33 1.60
C PHE A 48 7.56 9.16 2.01
N ARG A 49 7.05 7.95 1.82
CA ARG A 49 7.80 6.73 2.06
C ARG A 49 7.38 5.67 1.06
N GLN A 50 8.37 4.96 0.52
CA GLN A 50 8.09 3.79 -0.28
C GLN A 50 8.30 2.56 0.58
N ILE A 51 7.40 1.60 0.46
CA ILE A 51 7.51 0.32 1.15
C ILE A 51 7.40 -0.81 0.14
N VAL A 52 7.90 -1.98 0.51
CA VAL A 52 7.67 -3.22 -0.21
C VAL A 52 6.61 -4.00 0.54
N LEU A 53 5.48 -4.22 -0.09
CA LEU A 53 4.38 -5.01 0.45
C LEU A 53 4.45 -6.41 -0.13
N GLU A 54 4.42 -7.42 0.74
CA GLU A 54 4.58 -8.81 0.33
C GLU A 54 3.38 -9.61 0.78
N ASP A 55 2.89 -10.47 -0.10
CA ASP A 55 1.91 -11.50 0.24
C ASP A 55 2.41 -12.86 -0.25
N ALA A 56 1.59 -13.90 -0.13
CA ALA A 56 2.00 -15.24 -0.52
C ALA A 56 2.33 -15.37 -2.00
N SER A 57 1.81 -14.49 -2.84
CA SER A 57 1.98 -14.55 -4.29
C SER A 57 3.17 -13.77 -4.82
N GLY A 58 3.68 -12.79 -4.06
CA GLY A 58 4.78 -11.94 -4.52
C GLY A 58 4.82 -10.63 -3.76
N TRP A 59 5.37 -9.61 -4.39
CA TRP A 59 5.56 -8.31 -3.75
C TRP A 59 5.23 -7.17 -4.71
N VAL A 60 4.99 -6.00 -4.15
CA VAL A 60 4.73 -4.78 -4.90
C VAL A 60 5.27 -3.59 -4.12
N LEU A 61 5.72 -2.57 -4.85
CA LEU A 61 6.12 -1.30 -4.24
C LEU A 61 4.87 -0.47 -3.95
N VAL A 62 4.87 0.22 -2.81
CA VAL A 62 3.76 1.10 -2.46
C VAL A 62 4.32 2.47 -2.08
N ASN A 63 3.80 3.50 -2.73
CA ASN A 63 4.13 4.89 -2.42
C ASN A 63 3.10 5.41 -1.42
N VAL A 64 3.56 5.80 -0.25
CA VAL A 64 2.68 6.27 0.83
C VAL A 64 3.00 7.73 1.13
N TRP A 65 1.96 8.55 1.11
CA TRP A 65 2.05 9.99 1.33
C TRP A 65 1.33 10.37 2.62
N GLY A 66 1.83 11.40 3.26
CA GLY A 66 1.18 11.98 4.42
C GLY A 66 1.64 11.39 5.74
N LYS A 67 0.90 11.70 6.79
CA LYS A 67 1.31 11.35 8.15
C LYS A 67 1.46 9.84 8.36
N VAL A 68 0.61 9.04 7.74
CA VAL A 68 0.68 7.59 7.91
C VAL A 68 2.03 7.02 7.46
N ALA A 69 2.71 7.69 6.52
CA ALA A 69 4.03 7.26 6.08
C ALA A 69 5.04 7.19 7.23
N THR A 70 4.86 8.02 8.26
CA THR A 70 5.77 8.05 9.41
C THR A 70 5.62 6.83 10.32
N GLU A 71 4.53 6.08 10.17
CA GLU A 71 4.17 4.99 11.09
C GLU A 71 4.47 3.60 10.52
N LEU A 72 4.97 3.52 9.30
CA LEU A 72 5.14 2.24 8.61
C LEU A 72 6.49 1.61 8.93
N LEU A 73 6.44 0.40 9.47
CA LEU A 73 7.62 -0.34 9.88
C LEU A 73 7.62 -1.73 9.28
N ARG A 74 8.82 -2.24 9.01
CA ARG A 74 8.99 -3.62 8.56
C ARG A 74 8.32 -4.59 9.53
N GLY A 75 7.63 -5.58 8.99
CA GLY A 75 6.97 -6.63 9.77
C GLY A 75 5.51 -6.35 10.08
N GLN A 76 5.04 -5.13 9.89
CA GLN A 76 3.63 -4.83 10.10
C GLN A 76 2.76 -5.48 9.03
N LYS A 77 1.60 -5.98 9.44
CA LYS A 77 0.55 -6.36 8.50
C LYS A 77 -0.29 -5.13 8.22
N ILE A 78 -0.51 -4.85 6.96
CA ILE A 78 -1.33 -3.72 6.55
C ILE A 78 -2.40 -4.15 5.57
N HIS A 79 -3.44 -3.36 5.54
CA HIS A 79 -4.56 -3.50 4.65
C HIS A 79 -4.75 -2.18 3.89
N ILE A 80 -4.81 -2.25 2.57
CA ILE A 80 -4.99 -1.06 1.74
C ILE A 80 -6.24 -1.23 0.90
N LYS A 81 -7.15 -0.25 1.00
CA LYS A 81 -8.34 -0.19 0.17
C LYS A 81 -8.14 0.82 -0.95
N LYS A 82 -8.51 0.42 -2.15
CA LYS A 82 -8.58 1.27 -3.34
C LYS A 82 -7.28 1.99 -3.68
N PRO A 83 -6.13 1.31 -3.63
CA PRO A 83 -4.91 1.93 -4.16
C PRO A 83 -4.97 1.96 -5.68
N TYR A 84 -4.25 2.89 -6.28
CA TYR A 84 -4.10 2.96 -7.73
C TYR A 84 -2.83 2.23 -8.14
N CYS A 85 -2.92 1.34 -9.12
CA CYS A 85 -1.81 0.55 -9.61
C CYS A 85 -1.29 1.11 -10.93
N PHE A 86 0.03 1.26 -11.04
CA PHE A 86 0.67 1.80 -12.24
C PHE A 86 2.11 1.31 -12.34
N TYR A 87 2.72 1.51 -13.51
CA TYR A 87 4.15 1.24 -13.67
C TYR A 87 4.95 2.48 -13.29
N GLN A 88 6.01 2.27 -12.53
CA GLN A 88 6.98 3.30 -12.20
C GLN A 88 8.37 2.70 -12.36
N ASN A 89 9.17 3.27 -13.27
CA ASN A 89 10.53 2.78 -13.55
C ASN A 89 10.57 1.28 -13.85
N GLY A 90 9.59 0.80 -14.62
CA GLY A 90 9.56 -0.58 -15.06
C GLY A 90 9.01 -1.59 -14.07
N ALA A 91 8.55 -1.15 -12.90
CA ALA A 91 7.98 -2.04 -11.89
C ALA A 91 6.54 -1.61 -11.56
N LEU A 92 5.71 -2.57 -11.20
CA LEU A 92 4.37 -2.27 -10.71
C LEU A 92 4.48 -1.59 -9.35
N CYS A 93 3.67 -0.56 -9.18
CA CYS A 93 3.66 0.24 -7.97
C CYS A 93 2.23 0.59 -7.62
N LEU A 94 1.95 0.69 -6.33
CA LEU A 94 0.68 1.19 -5.83
C LEU A 94 0.89 2.57 -5.22
N THR A 95 -0.09 3.44 -5.40
CA THR A 95 -0.10 4.73 -4.73
C THR A 95 -1.45 4.95 -4.08
N LEU A 96 -1.45 5.67 -2.97
CA LEU A 96 -2.68 6.01 -2.27
C LEU A 96 -3.21 7.32 -2.82
N SER A 97 -4.47 7.33 -3.19
CA SER A 97 -5.16 8.52 -3.66
C SER A 97 -6.18 8.96 -2.61
N ILE A 98 -6.97 10.00 -2.94
CA ILE A 98 -7.96 10.55 -1.99
C ILE A 98 -8.91 9.48 -1.47
N GLY A 99 -9.35 8.56 -2.32
CA GLY A 99 -10.28 7.52 -1.93
C GLY A 99 -9.65 6.31 -1.27
N SER A 100 -8.32 6.26 -1.17
CA SER A 100 -7.62 5.11 -0.61
C SER A 100 -7.58 5.19 0.92
N ARG A 101 -7.50 4.00 1.55
CA ARG A 101 -7.33 3.89 3.01
C ARG A 101 -6.29 2.84 3.30
N LEU A 102 -5.40 3.14 4.22
CA LEU A 102 -4.39 2.20 4.71
C LEU A 102 -4.61 1.99 6.19
N LYS A 103 -4.67 0.73 6.60
CA LYS A 103 -4.82 0.36 8.00
C LYS A 103 -3.68 -0.56 8.41
N ILE A 104 -3.05 -0.24 9.54
CA ILE A 104 -2.06 -1.11 10.15
C ILE A 104 -2.83 -2.10 11.02
N CYS A 105 -2.72 -3.39 10.69
CA CYS A 105 -3.49 -4.44 11.36
C CYS A 105 -2.76 -5.02 12.55
N THR A 106 -1.42 -5.08 12.48
CA THR A 106 -0.59 -5.58 13.58
C THR A 106 0.65 -4.72 13.72
N GLN A 107 1.10 -4.56 14.96
CA GLN A 107 2.37 -3.89 15.25
C GLN A 107 3.48 -4.92 15.31
N ALA A 108 4.60 -4.58 14.68
CA ALA A 108 5.77 -5.44 14.74
C ALA A 108 6.46 -5.32 16.11
#